data_9145f42c26994e16398ed8ce8cb86693
#
_entry.id   9145f42c26994e16398ed8ce8cb86693
#
_cell.length_a   1.000
_cell.length_b   1.000
_cell.length_c   1.000
_cell.angle_alpha   90.00
_cell.angle_beta   90.00
_cell.angle_gamma   90.00
#
_symmetry.space_group_name_H-M   'P 1'
#
loop_
_entity.id
_entity.type
_entity.pdbx_description
1 polymer ?
#
loop_
_entity_poly.entity_id
_entity_poly.type
_entity_poly.pdbx_seq_one_letter_code
_entity_poly.pdbx_strand_id
1 'polypeptide(L)'
;MKNKKVLAIVMAVMTVASALVGCGATEATAPADTAVTTEKKDDATAEAAPTTDGEQVTITFMHDWPEYEAEFTQMISDFEAANPDIKVETQVITWDVLTQTLTTAFAAGEAPDVACCWANQMGSFNSVGATYDLTPYLEENNNEWRDSLLAPAVQSGTVNDQVFCIPFRTTCTVLAYNKTMMEENGWEVPTTLEEFETLLGEAAKTGVTPLLTPGNPHGFQIASLVETFALHYMYDAGYLKNNDYLTGHYTDVAKEYAEAGARLRDWVDKGYLDADS
;
A
#
# COMPACT_ATOMS: atom_id res chain seq x y z
N MET A 1 13.69 -41.92 16.57
CA MET A 1 13.94 -42.57 15.26
C MET A 1 12.61 -42.79 14.52
N LYS A 2 11.85 -41.73 14.15
CA LYS A 2 10.58 -41.88 13.39
C LYS A 2 10.32 -40.78 12.34
N ASN A 3 11.25 -39.87 12.08
CA ASN A 3 11.02 -38.72 11.18
C ASN A 3 11.82 -38.75 9.87
N LYS A 4 12.33 -39.89 9.44
CA LYS A 4 13.10 -39.99 8.17
C LYS A 4 12.36 -40.63 7.00
N LYS A 5 11.07 -40.98 7.16
CA LYS A 5 10.30 -41.64 6.09
C LYS A 5 9.23 -40.78 5.41
N VAL A 6 9.01 -39.55 5.88
CA VAL A 6 8.03 -38.64 5.27
C VAL A 6 8.69 -37.70 4.22
N LEU A 7 9.99 -37.52 4.30
CA LEU A 7 10.73 -36.63 3.36
C LEU A 7 11.02 -37.27 1.99
N ALA A 8 10.78 -38.53 1.82
CA ALA A 8 11.10 -39.28 0.57
C ALA A 8 9.91 -39.36 -0.43
N ILE A 9 8.72 -38.89 -0.06
CA ILE A 9 7.50 -39.02 -0.91
C ILE A 9 7.18 -37.70 -1.64
N VAL A 10 7.72 -36.58 -1.22
CA VAL A 10 7.44 -35.26 -1.86
C VAL A 10 8.41 -34.96 -3.02
N MET A 11 9.55 -35.66 -3.13
CA MET A 11 10.54 -35.46 -4.21
C MET A 11 10.31 -36.30 -5.47
N ALA A 12 9.26 -37.09 -5.55
CA ALA A 12 9.02 -38.05 -6.66
C ALA A 12 7.97 -37.60 -7.69
N VAL A 13 7.40 -36.37 -7.58
CA VAL A 13 6.30 -35.92 -8.49
C VAL A 13 6.71 -34.77 -9.43
N MET A 14 7.96 -34.28 -9.38
CA MET A 14 8.39 -33.14 -10.22
C MET A 14 9.38 -33.47 -11.34
N THR A 15 9.40 -34.68 -11.86
CA THR A 15 10.30 -35.04 -12.97
C THR A 15 9.60 -35.77 -14.11
N VAL A 16 8.47 -35.30 -14.60
CA VAL A 16 7.96 -35.67 -15.94
C VAL A 16 7.13 -34.53 -16.52
N ALA A 17 7.73 -33.55 -17.18
CA ALA A 17 7.12 -32.79 -18.26
C ALA A 17 8.13 -31.77 -18.87
N SER A 18 9.13 -32.25 -19.60
CA SER A 18 9.84 -31.38 -20.55
C SER A 18 10.42 -32.21 -21.67
N ALA A 19 9.60 -32.51 -22.64
CA ALA A 19 10.05 -32.86 -24.00
C ALA A 19 8.90 -32.58 -24.99
N LEU A 20 9.29 -31.93 -26.10
CA LEU A 20 8.54 -31.62 -27.32
C LEU A 20 7.94 -30.21 -27.36
N VAL A 21 8.55 -29.30 -28.09
CA VAL A 21 8.41 -29.05 -29.52
C VAL A 21 9.48 -28.05 -29.97
N GLY A 22 10.13 -28.42 -31.03
CA GLY A 22 11.18 -27.72 -31.72
C GLY A 22 10.70 -26.82 -32.88
N CYS A 23 11.69 -26.11 -33.39
CA CYS A 23 11.85 -25.53 -34.71
C CYS A 23 10.95 -24.37 -35.16
N GLY A 24 11.65 -23.27 -35.45
CA GLY A 24 11.19 -22.19 -36.31
C GLY A 24 12.16 -21.00 -36.32
N ALA A 25 13.24 -21.15 -37.14
CA ALA A 25 14.18 -20.07 -37.43
C ALA A 25 13.54 -19.06 -38.38
N THR A 26 13.75 -17.76 -38.14
CA THR A 26 13.83 -16.75 -39.20
C THR A 26 14.78 -15.62 -38.78
N GLU A 27 15.81 -15.44 -39.57
CA GLU A 27 16.80 -14.36 -39.55
C GLU A 27 16.13 -13.02 -39.91
N ALA A 28 16.56 -11.94 -39.26
CA ALA A 28 16.58 -10.61 -39.87
C ALA A 28 17.60 -9.70 -39.16
N THR A 29 18.74 -9.57 -39.80
CA THR A 29 19.59 -8.38 -40.03
C THR A 29 19.61 -7.25 -39.01
N ALA A 30 20.79 -7.01 -38.47
CA ALA A 30 21.22 -5.73 -37.87
C ALA A 30 21.43 -4.63 -38.93
N PRO A 31 21.44 -3.37 -38.54
CA PRO A 31 22.47 -2.47 -39.01
C PRO A 31 23.24 -1.73 -37.91
N ALA A 32 24.43 -1.37 -38.34
CA ALA A 32 25.64 -0.87 -37.77
C ALA A 32 25.59 0.45 -36.97
N ASP A 33 26.50 0.49 -36.00
CA ASP A 33 27.48 1.53 -35.72
C ASP A 33 27.07 3.02 -35.71
N THR A 34 27.12 3.61 -34.51
CA THR A 34 27.59 4.99 -34.37
C THR A 34 28.38 5.12 -33.07
N ALA A 35 29.68 5.26 -33.22
CA ALA A 35 30.62 5.60 -32.17
C ALA A 35 30.36 7.03 -31.67
N VAL A 36 30.23 7.22 -30.36
CA VAL A 36 30.36 8.50 -29.69
C VAL A 36 31.40 8.40 -28.57
N THR A 37 32.36 9.25 -28.71
CA THR A 37 33.58 9.53 -28.01
C THR A 37 33.42 9.62 -26.50
N THR A 38 34.30 8.94 -25.79
CA THR A 38 34.60 9.07 -24.36
C THR A 38 35.24 10.46 -24.07
N GLU A 39 34.57 11.25 -23.23
CA GLU A 39 35.25 12.24 -22.42
C GLU A 39 35.43 11.70 -20.99
N LYS A 40 36.74 11.63 -20.65
CA LYS A 40 37.27 11.23 -19.34
C LYS A 40 37.09 12.44 -18.40
N LYS A 41 36.38 12.24 -17.30
CA LYS A 41 36.35 13.18 -16.19
C LYS A 41 36.82 12.52 -14.91
N ASP A 42 37.73 13.21 -14.27
CA ASP A 42 38.62 12.87 -13.19
C ASP A 42 37.98 12.23 -11.95
N ASP A 43 38.64 11.17 -11.53
CA ASP A 43 39.12 10.76 -10.21
C ASP A 43 38.52 11.50 -9.00
N ALA A 44 37.52 10.90 -8.38
CA ALA A 44 37.20 11.07 -6.98
C ALA A 44 37.42 9.70 -6.32
N THR A 45 38.53 9.62 -5.61
CA THR A 45 38.92 8.48 -4.77
C THR A 45 37.78 8.21 -3.77
N ALA A 46 36.95 7.22 -4.04
CA ALA A 46 36.06 6.63 -3.05
C ALA A 46 36.95 5.90 -2.04
N GLU A 47 36.95 6.39 -0.82
CA GLU A 47 37.55 5.73 0.33
C GLU A 47 36.83 4.39 0.51
N ALA A 48 37.53 3.29 0.32
CA ALA A 48 37.02 1.96 0.47
C ALA A 48 36.58 1.76 1.92
N ALA A 49 35.30 1.49 2.12
CA ALA A 49 34.77 1.05 3.42
C ALA A 49 35.55 -0.19 3.92
N PRO A 50 35.76 -0.32 5.25
CA PRO A 50 36.52 -1.44 5.80
C PRO A 50 35.75 -2.75 5.51
N THR A 51 36.39 -3.69 4.82
CA THR A 51 35.92 -5.06 4.68
C THR A 51 36.03 -5.71 6.04
N THR A 52 34.90 -5.86 6.73
CA THR A 52 34.76 -6.76 7.87
C THR A 52 34.63 -8.17 7.33
N ASP A 53 35.46 -9.07 7.82
CA ASP A 53 35.45 -10.52 7.57
C ASP A 53 34.26 -11.14 8.35
N GLY A 54 33.04 -10.66 8.10
CA GLY A 54 31.78 -11.08 8.72
C GLY A 54 30.92 -11.84 7.68
N GLU A 55 30.27 -12.87 8.13
CA GLU A 55 29.28 -13.61 7.34
C GLU A 55 28.17 -12.64 6.93
N GLN A 56 27.91 -12.51 5.61
CA GLN A 56 26.87 -11.63 5.09
C GLN A 56 25.49 -12.12 5.57
N VAL A 57 24.70 -11.24 6.16
CA VAL A 57 23.34 -11.53 6.58
C VAL A 57 22.38 -11.24 5.43
N THR A 58 21.54 -12.22 5.11
CA THR A 58 20.45 -12.01 4.15
C THR A 58 19.16 -11.72 4.90
N ILE A 59 18.49 -10.62 4.54
CA ILE A 59 17.14 -10.27 5.01
C ILE A 59 16.16 -10.35 3.84
N THR A 60 14.96 -10.82 4.11
CA THR A 60 13.87 -10.93 3.14
C THR A 60 12.92 -9.76 3.26
N PHE A 61 12.56 -9.14 2.13
CA PHE A 61 11.63 -8.03 2.04
C PHE A 61 10.48 -8.36 1.12
N MET A 62 9.23 -8.34 1.64
CA MET A 62 8.01 -8.60 0.87
C MET A 62 7.23 -7.32 0.64
N HIS A 63 6.81 -7.07 -0.62
CA HIS A 63 5.96 -5.94 -0.97
C HIS A 63 4.94 -6.27 -2.06
N ASP A 64 3.92 -5.41 -2.21
CA ASP A 64 2.80 -5.57 -3.15
C ASP A 64 2.73 -4.48 -4.22
N TRP A 65 3.86 -3.83 -4.53
CA TRP A 65 3.94 -2.73 -5.50
C TRP A 65 4.89 -3.04 -6.65
N PRO A 66 4.49 -3.89 -7.60
CA PRO A 66 5.31 -4.22 -8.76
C PRO A 66 5.60 -3.00 -9.65
N GLU A 67 4.74 -1.99 -9.63
CA GLU A 67 4.93 -0.74 -10.36
C GLU A 67 6.10 0.12 -9.85
N TYR A 68 6.60 -0.11 -8.64
CA TYR A 68 7.75 0.57 -8.02
C TYR A 68 8.98 -0.33 -7.92
N GLU A 69 9.04 -1.42 -8.69
CA GLU A 69 10.15 -2.38 -8.60
C GLU A 69 11.51 -1.74 -8.92
N ALA A 70 11.54 -0.80 -9.87
CA ALA A 70 12.76 -0.09 -10.24
C ALA A 70 13.26 0.80 -9.09
N GLU A 71 12.37 1.51 -8.42
CA GLU A 71 12.68 2.36 -7.28
C GLU A 71 13.14 1.53 -6.08
N PHE A 72 12.47 0.42 -5.78
CA PHE A 72 12.92 -0.49 -4.73
C PHE A 72 14.28 -1.10 -5.03
N THR A 73 14.53 -1.51 -6.28
CA THR A 73 15.84 -2.03 -6.69
C THR A 73 16.95 -1.01 -6.45
N GLN A 74 16.72 0.27 -6.80
CA GLN A 74 17.69 1.33 -6.55
C GLN A 74 17.90 1.57 -5.05
N MET A 75 16.82 1.68 -4.27
CA MET A 75 16.90 1.88 -2.81
C MET A 75 17.64 0.74 -2.12
N ILE A 76 17.39 -0.50 -2.52
CA ILE A 76 18.07 -1.68 -2.00
C ILE A 76 19.56 -1.67 -2.38
N SER A 77 19.88 -1.33 -3.63
CA SER A 77 21.26 -1.22 -4.07
C SER A 77 22.04 -0.17 -3.26
N ASP A 78 21.43 0.98 -3.01
CA ASP A 78 22.04 2.04 -2.20
C ASP A 78 22.22 1.62 -0.74
N PHE A 79 21.22 0.89 -0.18
CA PHE A 79 21.29 0.33 1.16
C PHE A 79 22.40 -0.72 1.28
N GLU A 80 22.50 -1.67 0.35
CA GLU A 80 23.54 -2.70 0.33
C GLU A 80 24.94 -2.10 0.15
N ALA A 81 25.06 -1.04 -0.66
CA ALA A 81 26.32 -0.31 -0.81
C ALA A 81 26.78 0.37 0.48
N ALA A 82 25.84 0.86 1.28
CA ALA A 82 26.11 1.46 2.59
C ALA A 82 26.30 0.41 3.71
N ASN A 83 25.77 -0.82 3.52
CA ASN A 83 25.81 -1.91 4.48
C ASN A 83 26.25 -3.22 3.79
N PRO A 84 27.56 -3.37 3.45
CA PRO A 84 28.05 -4.45 2.62
C PRO A 84 27.95 -5.85 3.24
N ASP A 85 27.70 -5.91 4.54
CA ASP A 85 27.44 -7.12 5.31
C ASP A 85 25.97 -7.55 5.31
N ILE A 86 25.08 -6.77 4.66
CA ILE A 86 23.66 -7.09 4.53
C ILE A 86 23.29 -7.28 3.05
N LYS A 87 22.57 -8.37 2.76
CA LYS A 87 21.92 -8.63 1.47
C LYS A 87 20.41 -8.56 1.65
N VAL A 88 19.69 -7.93 0.70
CA VAL A 88 18.23 -7.89 0.69
C VAL A 88 17.68 -8.72 -0.46
N GLU A 89 16.83 -9.70 -0.15
CA GLU A 89 16.09 -10.49 -1.12
C GLU A 89 14.62 -10.05 -1.12
N THR A 90 14.14 -9.60 -2.28
CA THR A 90 12.76 -9.13 -2.43
C THR A 90 11.80 -10.23 -2.87
N GLN A 91 10.58 -10.17 -2.35
CA GLN A 91 9.45 -10.97 -2.78
C GLN A 91 8.31 -10.04 -3.17
N VAL A 92 7.90 -10.09 -4.42
CA VAL A 92 6.79 -9.29 -4.94
C VAL A 92 5.54 -10.14 -5.02
N ILE A 93 4.46 -9.69 -4.43
CA ILE A 93 3.15 -10.35 -4.48
C ILE A 93 2.08 -9.35 -4.84
N THR A 94 0.86 -9.80 -5.13
CA THR A 94 -0.26 -8.89 -5.38
C THR A 94 -0.94 -8.49 -4.07
N TRP A 95 -1.48 -7.25 -4.03
CA TRP A 95 -2.06 -6.67 -2.82
C TRP A 95 -3.22 -7.49 -2.24
N ASP A 96 -4.02 -8.15 -3.09
CA ASP A 96 -5.20 -8.93 -2.73
C ASP A 96 -4.87 -10.21 -1.94
N VAL A 97 -3.64 -10.73 -2.09
CA VAL A 97 -3.17 -11.93 -1.37
C VAL A 97 -2.16 -11.62 -0.27
N LEU A 98 -1.68 -10.37 -0.15
CA LEU A 98 -0.63 -9.97 0.81
C LEU A 98 -0.95 -10.40 2.23
N THR A 99 -2.13 -10.03 2.75
CA THR A 99 -2.54 -10.33 4.14
C THR A 99 -2.59 -11.83 4.39
N GLN A 100 -3.17 -12.58 3.44
CA GLN A 100 -3.27 -14.04 3.56
C GLN A 100 -1.89 -14.69 3.52
N THR A 101 -1.03 -14.22 2.63
CA THR A 101 0.35 -14.72 2.48
C THR A 101 1.15 -14.49 3.75
N LEU A 102 1.15 -13.26 4.29
CA LEU A 102 1.84 -12.93 5.54
C LEU A 102 1.31 -13.75 6.72
N THR A 103 0.01 -13.88 6.85
CA THR A 103 -0.60 -14.68 7.94
C THR A 103 -0.19 -16.14 7.85
N THR A 104 -0.17 -16.71 6.64
CA THR A 104 0.20 -18.11 6.43
C THR A 104 1.69 -18.32 6.67
N ALA A 105 2.54 -17.45 6.13
CA ALA A 105 3.99 -17.52 6.30
C ALA A 105 4.39 -17.39 7.77
N PHE A 106 3.77 -16.47 8.50
CA PHE A 106 3.99 -16.33 9.95
C PHE A 106 3.60 -17.61 10.71
N ALA A 107 2.42 -18.16 10.44
CA ALA A 107 1.96 -19.40 11.08
C ALA A 107 2.87 -20.61 10.76
N ALA A 108 3.52 -20.62 9.59
CA ALA A 108 4.49 -21.64 9.19
C ALA A 108 5.90 -21.42 9.78
N GLY A 109 6.19 -20.25 10.35
CA GLY A 109 7.54 -19.86 10.77
C GLY A 109 8.45 -19.49 9.58
N GLU A 110 7.87 -19.06 8.48
CA GLU A 110 8.52 -18.70 7.19
C GLU A 110 8.20 -17.24 6.80
N ALA A 111 7.83 -16.41 7.78
CA ALA A 111 7.54 -15.01 7.52
C ALA A 111 8.79 -14.26 7.03
N PRO A 112 8.64 -13.27 6.12
CA PRO A 112 9.74 -12.39 5.75
C PRO A 112 10.21 -11.55 6.95
N ASP A 113 11.48 -11.12 6.92
CA ASP A 113 12.04 -10.25 7.96
C ASP A 113 11.38 -8.87 7.95
N VAL A 114 11.07 -8.36 6.77
CA VAL A 114 10.38 -7.08 6.56
C VAL A 114 9.28 -7.26 5.53
N ALA A 115 8.11 -6.67 5.79
CA ALA A 115 7.01 -6.65 4.82
C ALA A 115 6.33 -5.29 4.76
N CYS A 116 5.93 -4.87 3.56
CA CYS A 116 4.93 -3.82 3.41
C CYS A 116 3.56 -4.37 3.82
N CYS A 117 2.79 -3.57 4.55
CA CYS A 117 1.46 -3.94 5.01
C CYS A 117 0.63 -2.69 5.28
N TRP A 118 -0.65 -2.87 5.46
CA TRP A 118 -1.54 -1.77 5.81
C TRP A 118 -1.54 -1.54 7.32
N ALA A 119 -1.43 -0.29 7.75
CA ALA A 119 -1.38 0.07 9.16
C ALA A 119 -2.57 -0.46 9.98
N ASN A 120 -3.76 -0.53 9.39
CA ASN A 120 -4.97 -1.09 10.02
C ASN A 120 -4.89 -2.60 10.31
N GLN A 121 -3.89 -3.31 9.78
CA GLN A 121 -3.65 -4.73 10.04
C GLN A 121 -2.78 -4.97 11.29
N MET A 122 -2.13 -3.90 11.79
CA MET A 122 -1.17 -4.03 12.90
C MET A 122 -1.79 -4.63 14.16
N GLY A 123 -3.02 -4.28 14.48
CA GLY A 123 -3.71 -4.89 15.63
C GLY A 123 -3.85 -6.41 15.50
N SER A 124 -4.18 -6.90 14.30
CA SER A 124 -4.32 -8.33 14.03
C SER A 124 -2.98 -9.05 14.07
N PHE A 125 -1.95 -8.52 13.39
CA PHE A 125 -0.62 -9.12 13.39
C PHE A 125 0.03 -9.10 14.78
N ASN A 126 -0.13 -8.00 15.52
CA ASN A 126 0.39 -7.90 16.88
C ASN A 126 -0.28 -8.91 17.84
N SER A 127 -1.58 -9.14 17.71
CA SER A 127 -2.32 -10.07 18.57
C SER A 127 -1.82 -11.52 18.49
N VAL A 128 -1.18 -11.90 17.39
CA VAL A 128 -0.58 -13.23 17.17
C VAL A 128 0.95 -13.22 17.31
N GLY A 129 1.55 -12.08 17.70
CA GLY A 129 2.99 -11.95 17.88
C GLY A 129 3.80 -11.87 16.57
N ALA A 130 3.16 -11.47 15.48
CA ALA A 130 3.78 -11.38 14.15
C ALA A 130 4.50 -10.04 13.90
N THR A 131 4.53 -9.14 14.88
CA THR A 131 5.12 -7.81 14.76
C THR A 131 6.15 -7.57 15.85
N TYR A 132 7.10 -6.70 15.57
CA TYR A 132 8.15 -6.30 16.49
C TYR A 132 7.90 -4.86 16.96
N ASP A 133 8.13 -4.58 18.26
CA ASP A 133 8.02 -3.22 18.81
C ASP A 133 9.17 -2.35 18.34
N LEU A 134 8.86 -1.36 17.52
CA LEU A 134 9.81 -0.42 16.95
C LEU A 134 9.95 0.86 17.77
N THR A 135 9.17 1.02 18.84
CA THR A 135 9.17 2.21 19.70
C THR A 135 10.57 2.58 20.19
N PRO A 136 11.38 1.65 20.74
CA PRO A 136 12.70 1.98 21.25
C PRO A 136 13.62 2.60 20.19
N TYR A 137 13.55 2.13 18.94
CA TYR A 137 14.38 2.65 17.84
C TYR A 137 13.93 4.04 17.37
N LEU A 138 12.63 4.32 17.45
CA LEU A 138 12.07 5.63 17.12
C LEU A 138 12.39 6.69 18.20
N GLU A 139 12.69 6.25 19.42
CA GLU A 139 13.05 7.12 20.54
C GLU A 139 14.55 7.40 20.64
N GLU A 140 15.37 6.71 19.84
CA GLU A 140 16.80 6.99 19.77
C GLU A 140 17.09 8.41 19.27
N ASN A 141 18.25 8.95 19.65
CA ASN A 141 18.73 10.27 19.26
C ASN A 141 17.70 11.40 19.48
N ASN A 142 17.01 11.40 20.63
CA ASN A 142 15.96 12.36 20.97
C ASN A 142 14.78 12.36 19.98
N ASN A 143 14.34 11.21 19.51
CA ASN A 143 13.26 11.00 18.56
C ASN A 143 13.52 11.58 17.15
N GLU A 144 14.77 11.81 16.76
CA GLU A 144 15.09 12.44 15.47
C GLU A 144 14.42 11.72 14.30
N TRP A 145 14.46 10.38 14.30
CA TRP A 145 13.80 9.59 13.26
C TRP A 145 12.27 9.71 13.33
N ARG A 146 11.69 9.55 14.52
CA ARG A 146 10.25 9.71 14.74
C ARG A 146 9.72 11.06 14.27
N ASP A 147 10.45 12.13 14.60
CA ASP A 147 10.05 13.51 14.30
C ASP A 147 10.20 13.84 12.80
N SER A 148 10.96 13.05 12.05
CA SER A 148 11.05 13.14 10.58
C SER A 148 9.83 12.54 9.86
N LEU A 149 9.02 11.72 10.56
CA LEU A 149 7.86 11.04 10.01
C LEU A 149 6.57 11.85 10.24
N LEU A 150 5.57 11.61 9.41
CA LEU A 150 4.25 12.20 9.60
C LEU A 150 3.57 11.61 10.85
N ALA A 151 3.37 12.41 11.89
CA ALA A 151 2.82 11.96 13.17
C ALA A 151 1.48 11.19 13.03
N PRO A 152 0.48 11.61 12.21
CA PRO A 152 -0.74 10.82 12.00
C PRO A 152 -0.48 9.44 11.37
N ALA A 153 0.55 9.33 10.50
CA ALA A 153 0.91 8.07 9.88
C ALA A 153 1.60 7.12 10.87
N VAL A 154 2.46 7.63 11.75
CA VAL A 154 3.02 6.84 12.87
C VAL A 154 1.91 6.36 13.80
N GLN A 155 0.97 7.25 14.14
CA GLN A 155 -0.17 6.91 14.99
C GLN A 155 -1.02 5.77 14.42
N SER A 156 -1.20 5.70 13.10
CA SER A 156 -1.98 4.62 12.47
C SER A 156 -1.33 3.24 12.63
N GLY A 157 -0.01 3.17 12.79
CA GLY A 157 0.76 1.95 13.06
C GLY A 157 1.00 1.66 14.54
N THR A 158 0.35 2.42 15.43
CA THR A 158 0.52 2.32 16.89
C THR A 158 -0.61 1.48 17.50
N VAL A 159 -0.24 0.52 18.34
CA VAL A 159 -1.19 -0.33 19.09
C VAL A 159 -0.75 -0.31 20.57
N ASN A 160 -1.65 0.07 21.47
CA ASN A 160 -1.36 0.17 22.91
C ASN A 160 -0.07 0.97 23.21
N ASP A 161 0.06 2.13 22.60
CA ASP A 161 1.21 3.06 22.72
C ASP A 161 2.56 2.52 22.18
N GLN A 162 2.55 1.37 21.51
CA GLN A 162 3.72 0.80 20.85
C GLN A 162 3.62 0.89 19.33
N VAL A 163 4.70 1.26 18.66
CA VAL A 163 4.76 1.39 17.20
C VAL A 163 5.23 0.08 16.60
N PHE A 164 4.42 -0.51 15.72
CA PHE A 164 4.71 -1.79 15.06
C PHE A 164 4.95 -1.68 13.56
N CYS A 165 4.73 -0.52 12.96
CA CYS A 165 5.14 -0.28 11.58
C CYS A 165 5.60 1.16 11.37
N ILE A 166 6.53 1.32 10.41
CA ILE A 166 7.02 2.63 9.97
C ILE A 166 6.23 3.04 8.73
N PRO A 167 5.68 4.26 8.68
CA PRO A 167 4.96 4.72 7.51
C PRO A 167 5.91 4.89 6.31
N PHE A 168 5.74 4.07 5.30
CA PHE A 168 6.47 4.19 4.04
C PHE A 168 5.76 5.14 3.08
N ARG A 169 4.44 5.04 2.99
CA ARG A 169 3.58 5.87 2.14
C ARG A 169 2.30 6.21 2.85
N THR A 170 1.82 7.42 2.65
CA THR A 170 0.46 7.80 3.03
C THR A 170 -0.28 8.35 1.82
N THR A 171 -1.57 8.09 1.75
CA THR A 171 -2.46 8.60 0.71
C THR A 171 -3.70 9.19 1.35
N CYS A 172 -4.37 10.06 0.65
CA CYS A 172 -5.68 10.55 1.05
C CYS A 172 -6.67 10.39 -0.12
N THR A 173 -7.89 10.07 0.20
CA THR A 173 -8.98 10.14 -0.75
C THR A 173 -9.35 11.61 -0.95
N VAL A 174 -9.39 12.04 -2.21
CA VAL A 174 -9.71 13.42 -2.57
C VAL A 174 -10.82 13.44 -3.63
N LEU A 175 -11.56 14.53 -3.66
CA LEU A 175 -12.51 14.82 -4.72
C LEU A 175 -11.80 15.65 -5.79
N ALA A 176 -11.64 15.07 -6.98
CA ALA A 176 -11.16 15.80 -8.15
C ALA A 176 -12.36 16.35 -8.94
N TYR A 177 -12.25 17.56 -9.47
CA TYR A 177 -13.28 18.16 -10.28
C TYR A 177 -12.76 18.70 -11.61
N ASN A 178 -13.59 18.71 -12.61
CA ASN A 178 -13.29 19.28 -13.92
C ASN A 178 -13.43 20.80 -13.85
N LYS A 179 -12.29 21.49 -13.71
CA LYS A 179 -12.25 22.94 -13.57
C LYS A 179 -12.90 23.67 -14.76
N THR A 180 -12.63 23.23 -16.00
CA THR A 180 -13.20 23.83 -17.20
C THR A 180 -14.72 23.74 -17.19
N MET A 181 -15.27 22.56 -16.86
CA MET A 181 -16.72 22.36 -16.77
C MET A 181 -17.36 23.25 -15.69
N MET A 182 -16.70 23.40 -14.56
CA MET A 182 -17.16 24.30 -13.48
C MET A 182 -17.23 25.75 -13.98
N GLU A 183 -16.18 26.23 -14.63
CA GLU A 183 -16.09 27.60 -15.17
C GLU A 183 -17.13 27.86 -16.28
N GLU A 184 -17.29 26.92 -17.22
CA GLU A 184 -18.25 27.04 -18.34
C GLU A 184 -19.71 27.10 -17.86
N ASN A 185 -20.04 26.43 -16.75
CA ASN A 185 -21.39 26.42 -16.19
C ASN A 185 -21.58 27.45 -15.07
N GLY A 186 -20.56 28.21 -14.71
CA GLY A 186 -20.59 29.17 -13.62
C GLY A 186 -20.81 28.55 -12.24
N TRP A 187 -20.34 27.30 -12.07
CA TRP A 187 -20.42 26.60 -10.79
C TRP A 187 -19.24 26.94 -9.89
N GLU A 188 -19.52 27.08 -8.62
CA GLU A 188 -18.50 27.30 -7.59
C GLU A 188 -18.12 25.98 -6.91
N VAL A 189 -16.87 25.90 -6.39
CA VAL A 189 -16.41 24.75 -5.61
C VAL A 189 -17.15 24.75 -4.27
N PRO A 190 -17.90 23.68 -3.94
CA PRO A 190 -18.70 23.63 -2.72
C PRO A 190 -17.81 23.55 -1.48
N THR A 191 -18.23 24.19 -0.41
CA THR A 191 -17.55 24.21 0.89
C THR A 191 -18.32 23.44 1.96
N THR A 192 -19.57 23.08 1.66
CA THR A 192 -20.44 22.28 2.53
C THR A 192 -21.02 21.10 1.77
N LEU A 193 -21.50 20.10 2.50
CA LEU A 193 -22.17 18.96 1.90
C LEU A 193 -23.48 19.35 1.19
N GLU A 194 -24.21 20.31 1.73
CA GLU A 194 -25.44 20.82 1.12
C GLU A 194 -25.17 21.55 -0.21
N GLU A 195 -24.12 22.37 -0.27
CA GLU A 195 -23.66 22.99 -1.52
C GLU A 195 -23.19 21.93 -2.53
N PHE A 196 -22.51 20.88 -2.06
CA PHE A 196 -22.09 19.78 -2.90
C PHE A 196 -23.29 19.03 -3.51
N GLU A 197 -24.28 18.68 -2.72
CA GLU A 197 -25.50 18.03 -3.21
C GLU A 197 -26.28 18.93 -4.18
N THR A 198 -26.29 20.25 -3.94
CA THR A 198 -26.86 21.22 -4.86
C THR A 198 -26.13 21.20 -6.21
N LEU A 199 -24.80 21.22 -6.19
CA LEU A 199 -23.94 21.12 -7.38
C LEU A 199 -24.20 19.84 -8.15
N LEU A 200 -24.29 18.68 -7.44
CA LEU A 200 -24.63 17.40 -8.09
C LEU A 200 -25.98 17.48 -8.81
N GLY A 201 -26.97 18.11 -8.19
CA GLY A 201 -28.28 18.32 -8.79
C GLY A 201 -28.27 19.23 -10.02
N GLU A 202 -27.46 20.29 -10.01
CA GLU A 202 -27.29 21.16 -11.18
C GLU A 202 -26.55 20.46 -12.31
N ALA A 203 -25.49 19.71 -12.00
CA ALA A 203 -24.74 18.94 -12.97
C ALA A 203 -25.59 17.85 -13.63
N ALA A 204 -26.41 17.14 -12.88
CA ALA A 204 -27.32 16.11 -13.40
C ALA A 204 -28.28 16.67 -14.48
N LYS A 205 -28.75 17.92 -14.33
CA LYS A 205 -29.63 18.57 -15.30
C LYS A 205 -28.95 18.78 -16.67
N THR A 206 -27.62 18.78 -16.73
CA THR A 206 -26.89 18.91 -18.01
C THR A 206 -26.75 17.57 -18.76
N GLY A 207 -27.21 16.45 -18.17
CA GLY A 207 -27.17 15.13 -18.76
C GLY A 207 -25.85 14.39 -18.55
N VAL A 208 -24.97 14.91 -17.67
CA VAL A 208 -23.75 14.19 -17.25
C VAL A 208 -24.01 13.47 -15.94
N THR A 209 -23.26 12.40 -15.68
CA THR A 209 -23.19 11.79 -14.35
C THR A 209 -22.33 12.69 -13.47
N PRO A 210 -22.89 13.32 -12.40
CA PRO A 210 -22.18 14.36 -11.65
C PRO A 210 -20.98 13.85 -10.86
N LEU A 211 -21.10 12.65 -10.31
CA LEU A 211 -20.06 12.03 -9.50
C LEU A 211 -19.67 10.68 -10.12
N LEU A 212 -18.41 10.56 -10.44
CA LEU A 212 -17.82 9.31 -10.88
C LEU A 212 -17.00 8.71 -9.77
N THR A 213 -17.21 7.44 -9.50
CA THR A 213 -16.33 6.63 -8.66
C THR A 213 -15.87 5.45 -9.50
N PRO A 214 -14.59 5.08 -9.45
CA PRO A 214 -14.15 3.90 -10.17
C PRO A 214 -14.97 2.71 -9.69
N GLY A 215 -15.64 2.07 -10.63
CA GLY A 215 -16.37 0.83 -10.36
C GLY A 215 -15.40 -0.30 -10.05
N ASN A 216 -16.01 -1.37 -9.67
CA ASN A 216 -15.34 -2.62 -9.33
C ASN A 216 -14.18 -3.04 -10.28
N PRO A 217 -13.21 -3.91 -9.79
CA PRO A 217 -13.67 -5.15 -9.10
C PRO A 217 -13.69 -5.13 -7.57
N HIS A 218 -13.26 -4.10 -6.91
CA HIS A 218 -12.96 -4.26 -5.48
C HIS A 218 -13.84 -3.44 -4.52
N GLY A 219 -14.78 -2.65 -5.01
CA GLY A 219 -15.71 -1.86 -4.18
C GLY A 219 -15.04 -0.84 -3.23
N PHE A 220 -13.71 -0.69 -3.30
CA PHE A 220 -12.94 0.13 -2.37
C PHE A 220 -13.38 1.59 -2.37
N GLN A 221 -13.64 2.15 -3.55
CA GLN A 221 -13.99 3.56 -3.68
C GLN A 221 -15.40 3.85 -3.15
N ILE A 222 -16.34 2.94 -3.38
CA ILE A 222 -17.69 3.03 -2.80
C ILE A 222 -17.62 2.85 -1.29
N ALA A 223 -16.85 1.87 -0.80
CA ALA A 223 -16.62 1.70 0.63
C ALA A 223 -15.99 2.94 1.26
N SER A 224 -15.04 3.59 0.59
CA SER A 224 -14.42 4.84 1.03
C SER A 224 -15.43 6.01 1.11
N LEU A 225 -16.39 6.08 0.17
CA LEU A 225 -17.47 7.07 0.26
C LEU A 225 -18.40 6.80 1.44
N VAL A 226 -18.81 5.54 1.65
CA VAL A 226 -19.61 5.15 2.83
C VAL A 226 -18.86 5.52 4.10
N GLU A 227 -17.59 5.19 4.20
CA GLU A 227 -16.75 5.48 5.35
C GLU A 227 -16.60 6.99 5.58
N THR A 228 -16.38 7.77 4.53
CA THR A 228 -16.27 9.23 4.62
C THR A 228 -17.53 9.84 5.22
N PHE A 229 -18.72 9.42 4.80
CA PHE A 229 -19.97 9.91 5.37
C PHE A 229 -20.22 9.37 6.77
N ALA A 230 -19.92 8.12 7.03
CA ALA A 230 -20.05 7.55 8.37
C ALA A 230 -19.14 8.30 9.36
N LEU A 231 -17.89 8.61 8.97
CA LEU A 231 -16.96 9.43 9.76
C LEU A 231 -17.51 10.84 10.03
N HIS A 232 -18.12 11.47 9.02
CA HIS A 232 -18.77 12.77 9.21
C HIS A 232 -19.89 12.69 10.26
N TYR A 233 -20.78 11.71 10.15
CA TYR A 233 -21.86 11.53 11.13
C TYR A 233 -21.34 11.15 12.52
N MET A 234 -20.29 10.34 12.61
CA MET A 234 -19.61 10.03 13.87
C MET A 234 -18.97 11.25 14.51
N TYR A 235 -18.39 12.14 13.69
CA TYR A 235 -17.85 13.41 14.17
C TYR A 235 -18.96 14.30 14.77
N ASP A 236 -20.08 14.45 14.07
CA ASP A 236 -21.23 15.23 14.53
C ASP A 236 -21.85 14.63 15.79
N ALA A 237 -21.88 13.31 15.91
CA ALA A 237 -22.32 12.60 17.11
C ALA A 237 -21.31 12.71 18.28
N GLY A 238 -20.10 13.20 18.03
CA GLY A 238 -19.08 13.42 19.04
C GLY A 238 -18.14 12.23 19.30
N TYR A 239 -18.27 11.13 18.57
CA TYR A 239 -17.43 9.93 18.74
C TYR A 239 -15.96 10.19 18.43
N LEU A 240 -15.63 11.14 17.53
CA LEU A 240 -14.26 11.43 17.13
C LEU A 240 -13.52 12.41 18.04
N LYS A 241 -14.20 13.00 19.05
CA LYS A 241 -13.61 14.06 19.91
C LYS A 241 -12.42 13.56 20.76
N ASN A 242 -12.37 12.28 21.05
CA ASN A 242 -11.38 11.67 21.95
C ASN A 242 -10.44 10.71 21.22
N ASN A 243 -10.32 10.78 19.89
CA ASN A 243 -9.62 9.76 19.07
C ASN A 243 -10.17 8.33 19.24
N ASP A 244 -11.40 8.17 19.72
CA ASP A 244 -12.01 6.87 19.95
C ASP A 244 -12.10 6.04 18.67
N TYR A 245 -12.18 6.70 17.52
CA TYR A 245 -12.12 6.05 16.21
C TYR A 245 -10.77 5.32 15.99
N LEU A 246 -9.65 5.97 16.30
CA LEU A 246 -8.31 5.40 16.13
C LEU A 246 -8.02 4.28 17.14
N THR A 247 -8.69 4.29 18.27
CA THR A 247 -8.52 3.28 19.33
C THR A 247 -9.50 2.11 19.21
N GLY A 248 -10.41 2.14 18.22
CA GLY A 248 -11.39 1.09 18.01
C GLY A 248 -12.46 0.98 19.11
N HIS A 249 -12.61 2.01 19.95
CA HIS A 249 -13.58 2.02 21.07
C HIS A 249 -14.99 2.41 20.66
N TYR A 250 -15.30 2.45 19.36
CA TYR A 250 -16.67 2.63 18.88
C TYR A 250 -17.37 1.27 18.75
N THR A 251 -18.29 1.00 19.63
CA THR A 251 -18.99 -0.29 19.66
C THR A 251 -20.38 -0.25 19.01
N ASP A 252 -20.91 0.93 18.69
CA ASP A 252 -22.23 1.09 18.11
C ASP A 252 -22.27 2.28 17.13
N VAL A 253 -21.75 2.04 15.93
CA VAL A 253 -21.78 3.00 14.80
C VAL A 253 -22.67 2.51 13.66
N ALA A 254 -23.51 1.50 13.92
CA ALA A 254 -24.38 0.92 12.91
C ALA A 254 -25.36 1.96 12.32
N LYS A 255 -25.78 2.93 13.13
CA LYS A 255 -26.66 4.01 12.70
C LYS A 255 -25.97 4.93 11.69
N GLU A 256 -24.75 5.36 11.98
CA GLU A 256 -23.97 6.28 11.14
C GLU A 256 -23.61 5.64 9.80
N TYR A 257 -23.26 4.35 9.80
CA TYR A 257 -23.06 3.60 8.56
C TYR A 257 -24.35 3.38 7.77
N ALA A 258 -25.49 3.15 8.44
CA ALA A 258 -26.78 3.04 7.79
C ALA A 258 -27.22 4.35 7.15
N GLU A 259 -27.01 5.50 7.82
CA GLU A 259 -27.27 6.83 7.28
C GLU A 259 -26.38 7.15 6.09
N ALA A 260 -25.08 6.78 6.14
CA ALA A 260 -24.15 6.91 5.03
C ALA A 260 -24.60 6.11 3.81
N GLY A 261 -24.96 4.85 4.01
CA GLY A 261 -25.48 3.98 2.95
C GLY A 261 -26.79 4.49 2.35
N ALA A 262 -27.70 5.02 3.18
CA ALA A 262 -28.96 5.60 2.73
C ALA A 262 -28.73 6.86 1.86
N ARG A 263 -27.75 7.70 2.21
CA ARG A 263 -27.38 8.88 1.41
C ARG A 263 -26.84 8.49 0.04
N LEU A 264 -25.94 7.53 -0.03
CA LEU A 264 -25.42 7.05 -1.33
C LEU A 264 -26.52 6.42 -2.18
N ARG A 265 -27.43 5.69 -1.57
CA ARG A 265 -28.59 5.16 -2.28
C ARG A 265 -29.47 6.27 -2.86
N ASP A 266 -29.74 7.33 -2.08
CA ASP A 266 -30.48 8.50 -2.54
C ASP A 266 -29.76 9.18 -3.74
N TRP A 267 -28.43 9.25 -3.72
CA TRP A 267 -27.65 9.81 -4.83
C TRP A 267 -27.73 8.96 -6.11
N VAL A 268 -27.74 7.63 -5.98
CA VAL A 268 -27.99 6.73 -7.11
C VAL A 268 -29.41 6.94 -7.66
N ASP A 269 -30.41 6.98 -6.78
CA ASP A 269 -31.80 7.15 -7.16
C ASP A 269 -32.07 8.52 -7.83
N LYS A 270 -31.29 9.56 -7.48
CA LYS A 270 -31.29 10.88 -8.13
C LYS A 270 -30.44 10.98 -9.41
N GLY A 271 -29.72 9.94 -9.75
CA GLY A 271 -28.79 9.93 -10.89
C GLY A 271 -27.53 10.78 -10.69
N TYR A 272 -27.15 11.03 -9.45
CA TYR A 272 -25.92 11.74 -9.12
C TYR A 272 -24.69 10.85 -9.21
N LEU A 273 -24.88 9.56 -8.94
CA LEU A 273 -23.88 8.51 -8.97
C LEU A 273 -24.41 7.37 -9.85
N ASP A 274 -23.53 6.80 -10.66
CA ASP A 274 -23.89 5.63 -11.47
C ASP A 274 -24.03 4.39 -10.57
N ALA A 275 -25.12 3.64 -10.75
CA ALA A 275 -25.37 2.42 -9.99
C ALA A 275 -24.40 1.29 -10.34
N ASP A 276 -23.78 1.36 -11.53
CA ASP A 276 -22.85 0.37 -12.07
C ASP A 276 -21.37 0.80 -11.86
N SER A 277 -21.15 1.88 -11.13
CA SER A 277 -19.81 2.42 -10.81
C SER A 277 -19.08 1.57 -9.79
#